data_abb7dd9165b156e8a49ccd81a64ba02c
#
_entry.id   abb7dd9165b156e8a49ccd81a64ba02c
#
_cell.length_a   1.000
_cell.length_b   1.000
_cell.length_c   1.000
_cell.angle_alpha   90.00
_cell.angle_beta   90.00
_cell.angle_gamma   90.00
#
_symmetry.space_group_name_H-M   'P 1'
#
loop_
_entity.id
_entity.type
_entity.pdbx_description
1 polymer ?
#
loop_
_entity_poly.entity_id
_entity_poly.type
_entity_poly.pdbx_seq_one_letter_code
_entity_poly.pdbx_strand_id
1 'polypeptide(L)'
;EAMCHLRQNKNDHYIGITLIDKNNNNVPGWKKSNLFLENNANVFIETAADRTGNLMSLDNLKYCQKKYKQSMDMVTADGGFDFSIDFNHQEAVSSKLILCQIIFAIAVQKKHGNFLIKFFDTFTTASIDMLYLLSLLYEDVYFVKPNSSRYANSEKYVVCKNFRMDNSEELINKFYPVFNNHSVNVNISEIFTMRTPYLFINKIEEINAIYG
;
A
#
# COMPACT_ATOMS: atom_id res chain seq x y z
N GLU A 1 -6.34 -14.85 -2.56
CA GLU A 1 -6.48 -16.19 -3.17
C GLU A 1 -5.15 -16.95 -3.13
N ALA A 2 -4.07 -16.46 -3.77
CA ALA A 2 -2.80 -17.18 -3.87
C ALA A 2 -2.22 -17.58 -2.51
N MET A 3 -2.16 -16.69 -1.53
CA MET A 3 -1.65 -16.99 -0.19
C MET A 3 -2.51 -18.03 0.53
N CYS A 4 -3.83 -17.92 0.45
CA CYS A 4 -4.75 -18.88 1.02
C CYS A 4 -4.54 -20.28 0.41
N HIS A 5 -4.41 -20.34 -0.92
CA HIS A 5 -4.15 -21.57 -1.65
C HIS A 5 -2.79 -22.20 -1.33
N LEU A 6 -1.73 -21.39 -1.24
CA LEU A 6 -0.38 -21.86 -0.93
C LEU A 6 -0.24 -22.37 0.50
N ARG A 7 -0.85 -21.68 1.47
CA ARG A 7 -0.70 -22.02 2.89
C ARG A 7 -1.64 -23.12 3.35
N GLN A 8 -2.83 -23.23 2.76
CA GLN A 8 -3.86 -24.24 3.09
C GLN A 8 -4.11 -24.39 4.60
N ASN A 9 -3.88 -23.34 5.38
CA ASN A 9 -4.04 -23.33 6.82
C ASN A 9 -5.35 -22.64 7.21
N LYS A 10 -6.29 -23.41 7.73
CA LYS A 10 -7.62 -22.93 8.13
C LYS A 10 -7.59 -21.97 9.33
N ASN A 11 -6.50 -21.93 10.08
CA ASN A 11 -6.30 -21.02 11.20
C ASN A 11 -5.77 -19.65 10.77
N ASP A 12 -5.31 -19.51 9.51
CA ASP A 12 -4.93 -18.21 8.99
C ASP A 12 -6.18 -17.38 8.70
N HIS A 13 -6.11 -16.08 9.01
CA HIS A 13 -7.16 -15.11 8.71
C HIS A 13 -6.68 -14.18 7.61
N TYR A 14 -7.51 -14.02 6.57
CA TYR A 14 -7.23 -13.15 5.43
C TYR A 14 -8.23 -12.01 5.40
N ILE A 15 -7.75 -10.78 5.40
CA ILE A 15 -8.58 -9.58 5.42
C ILE A 15 -8.29 -8.77 4.18
N GLY A 16 -9.32 -8.56 3.35
CA GLY A 16 -9.24 -7.74 2.17
C GLY A 16 -9.99 -6.43 2.36
N ILE A 17 -9.39 -5.31 1.93
CA ILE A 17 -10.04 -4.01 1.86
C ILE A 17 -9.91 -3.45 0.45
N THR A 18 -10.99 -2.93 -0.09
CA THR A 18 -11.02 -2.25 -1.39
C THR A 18 -12.13 -1.22 -1.40
N LEU A 19 -12.01 -0.24 -2.28
CA LEU A 19 -13.09 0.73 -2.50
C LEU A 19 -14.35 0.00 -2.97
N ILE A 20 -15.47 0.29 -2.33
CA ILE A 20 -16.81 -0.21 -2.67
C ILE A 20 -17.67 0.99 -3.01
N ASP A 21 -18.11 1.06 -4.26
CA ASP A 21 -19.08 2.04 -4.72
C ASP A 21 -20.24 1.32 -5.41
N LYS A 22 -21.41 1.38 -4.78
CA LYS A 22 -22.63 0.74 -5.30
C LYS A 22 -23.19 1.43 -6.55
N ASN A 23 -22.85 2.70 -6.73
CA ASN A 23 -23.35 3.53 -7.83
C ASN A 23 -22.38 3.53 -9.02
N ASN A 24 -21.16 3.02 -8.87
CA ASN A 24 -20.16 2.99 -9.92
C ASN A 24 -19.75 1.55 -10.25
N ASN A 25 -20.20 1.07 -11.40
CA ASN A 25 -19.90 -0.29 -11.87
C ASN A 25 -18.43 -0.50 -12.27
N ASN A 26 -17.67 0.58 -12.48
CA ASN A 26 -16.23 0.51 -12.80
C ASN A 26 -15.36 0.22 -11.57
N VAL A 27 -15.92 0.37 -10.36
CA VAL A 27 -15.23 -0.03 -9.12
C VAL A 27 -15.34 -1.55 -8.95
N PRO A 28 -14.21 -2.29 -8.93
CA PRO A 28 -14.22 -3.75 -8.93
C PRO A 28 -14.89 -4.39 -7.69
N GLY A 29 -14.65 -3.84 -6.50
CA GLY A 29 -15.35 -4.16 -5.26
C GLY A 29 -15.45 -5.66 -4.91
N TRP A 30 -14.45 -6.49 -5.24
CA TRP A 30 -14.43 -7.94 -5.00
C TRP A 30 -15.48 -8.75 -5.79
N LYS A 31 -16.21 -8.14 -6.73
CA LYS A 31 -17.30 -8.79 -7.50
C LYS A 31 -16.87 -10.09 -8.20
N LYS A 32 -15.59 -10.20 -8.61
CA LYS A 32 -15.06 -11.38 -9.29
C LYS A 32 -14.63 -12.51 -8.34
N SER A 33 -14.60 -12.26 -7.03
CA SER A 33 -14.10 -13.20 -6.02
C SER A 33 -15.20 -13.83 -5.18
N ASN A 34 -16.48 -13.68 -5.54
CA ASN A 34 -17.61 -14.18 -4.74
C ASN A 34 -17.50 -15.67 -4.42
N LEU A 35 -17.25 -16.52 -5.42
CA LEU A 35 -17.10 -17.96 -5.21
C LEU A 35 -15.94 -18.31 -4.25
N PHE A 36 -14.83 -17.56 -4.34
CA PHE A 36 -13.71 -17.74 -3.43
C PHE A 36 -14.08 -17.34 -2.00
N LEU A 37 -14.79 -16.24 -1.80
CA LEU A 37 -15.25 -15.78 -0.49
C LEU A 37 -16.25 -16.76 0.15
N GLU A 38 -17.19 -17.27 -0.62
CA GLU A 38 -18.18 -18.26 -0.17
C GLU A 38 -17.54 -19.57 0.29
N ASN A 39 -16.46 -19.99 -0.39
CA ASN A 39 -15.77 -21.26 -0.11
C ASN A 39 -14.67 -21.16 0.97
N ASN A 40 -14.35 -19.95 1.47
CA ASN A 40 -13.26 -19.74 2.42
C ASN A 40 -13.74 -18.91 3.61
N ALA A 41 -14.26 -19.55 4.65
CA ALA A 41 -14.82 -18.93 5.85
C ALA A 41 -13.79 -18.10 6.66
N ASN A 42 -12.49 -18.27 6.39
CA ASN A 42 -11.40 -17.52 7.01
C ASN A 42 -10.95 -16.31 6.20
N VAL A 43 -11.67 -15.95 5.14
CA VAL A 43 -11.44 -14.76 4.31
C VAL A 43 -12.54 -13.74 4.57
N PHE A 44 -12.16 -12.51 4.93
CA PHE A 44 -13.08 -11.45 5.33
C PHE A 44 -12.87 -10.20 4.49
N ILE A 45 -13.96 -9.55 4.09
CA ILE A 45 -13.92 -8.24 3.45
C ILE A 45 -14.17 -7.16 4.50
N GLU A 46 -13.18 -6.29 4.67
CA GLU A 46 -13.27 -5.14 5.57
C GLU A 46 -13.78 -3.93 4.79
N THR A 47 -14.80 -3.28 5.29
CA THR A 47 -15.38 -2.07 4.70
C THR A 47 -15.08 -0.81 5.50
N ALA A 48 -14.45 -0.99 6.66
CA ALA A 48 -14.06 0.03 7.62
C ALA A 48 -15.23 0.88 8.19
N ALA A 49 -14.95 2.06 8.73
CA ALA A 49 -15.93 2.85 9.49
C ALA A 49 -17.09 3.36 8.64
N ASP A 50 -16.80 3.89 7.46
CA ASP A 50 -17.79 4.47 6.53
C ASP A 50 -18.41 3.44 5.56
N ARG A 51 -18.00 2.19 5.65
CA ARG A 51 -18.44 1.07 4.81
C ARG A 51 -18.11 1.19 3.32
N THR A 52 -17.17 2.07 2.98
CA THR A 52 -16.71 2.24 1.59
C THR A 52 -15.40 1.53 1.28
N GLY A 53 -14.64 1.14 2.32
CA GLY A 53 -13.28 0.62 2.15
C GLY A 53 -12.30 1.63 1.55
N ASN A 54 -12.62 2.93 1.58
CA ASN A 54 -11.77 3.99 1.06
C ASN A 54 -10.52 4.16 1.92
N LEU A 55 -9.35 3.86 1.35
CA LEU A 55 -8.06 4.00 2.05
C LEU A 55 -7.61 5.46 2.22
N MET A 56 -8.27 6.42 1.59
CA MET A 56 -7.99 7.86 1.76
C MET A 56 -8.85 8.51 2.85
N SER A 57 -9.64 7.73 3.60
CA SER A 57 -10.48 8.18 4.70
C SER A 57 -9.74 8.04 6.04
N LEU A 58 -9.63 9.15 6.80
CA LEU A 58 -9.05 9.13 8.15
C LEU A 58 -9.85 8.25 9.12
N ASP A 59 -11.17 8.29 9.03
CA ASP A 59 -12.02 7.48 9.91
C ASP A 59 -11.82 5.99 9.65
N ASN A 60 -11.65 5.60 8.39
CA ASN A 60 -11.32 4.22 8.01
C ASN A 60 -9.94 3.80 8.53
N LEU A 61 -8.94 4.69 8.44
CA LEU A 61 -7.62 4.43 9.03
C LEU A 61 -7.72 4.20 10.55
N LYS A 62 -8.35 5.11 11.27
CA LYS A 62 -8.53 5.01 12.74
C LYS A 62 -9.27 3.73 13.14
N TYR A 63 -10.30 3.38 12.38
CA TYR A 63 -11.06 2.14 12.60
C TYR A 63 -10.15 0.91 12.43
N CYS A 64 -9.44 0.80 11.32
CA CYS A 64 -8.55 -0.33 11.06
C CYS A 64 -7.39 -0.37 12.06
N GLN A 65 -6.79 0.77 12.40
CA GLN A 65 -5.75 0.88 13.42
C GLN A 65 -6.22 0.33 14.78
N LYS A 66 -7.45 0.67 15.20
CA LYS A 66 -8.02 0.17 16.46
C LYS A 66 -8.34 -1.32 16.40
N LYS A 67 -8.94 -1.78 15.30
CA LYS A 67 -9.44 -3.16 15.16
C LYS A 67 -8.32 -4.17 14.93
N TYR A 68 -7.30 -3.79 14.16
CA TYR A 68 -6.24 -4.67 13.69
C TYR A 68 -4.84 -4.28 14.18
N LYS A 69 -4.75 -3.52 15.27
CA LYS A 69 -3.48 -3.05 15.83
C LYS A 69 -2.50 -4.23 15.98
N GLN A 70 -1.35 -4.13 15.32
CA GLN A 70 -0.24 -5.10 15.44
C GLN A 70 -0.65 -6.57 15.26
N SER A 71 -1.57 -6.85 14.36
CA SER A 71 -2.11 -8.20 14.17
C SER A 71 -1.68 -8.87 12.85
N MET A 72 -1.24 -8.09 11.85
CA MET A 72 -0.95 -8.63 10.52
C MET A 72 0.50 -9.09 10.38
N ASP A 73 0.69 -10.36 10.04
CA ASP A 73 1.99 -10.94 9.71
C ASP A 73 2.48 -10.48 8.34
N MET A 74 1.55 -10.34 7.39
CA MET A 74 1.83 -9.91 6.03
C MET A 74 0.74 -8.96 5.56
N VAL A 75 1.17 -7.86 4.95
CA VAL A 75 0.29 -6.91 4.26
C VAL A 75 0.67 -6.87 2.79
N THR A 76 -0.32 -6.81 1.92
CA THR A 76 -0.11 -6.58 0.48
C THR A 76 -0.95 -5.40 0.03
N ALA A 77 -0.38 -4.52 -0.76
CA ALA A 77 -1.04 -3.33 -1.29
C ALA A 77 -0.82 -3.21 -2.80
N ASP A 78 -1.89 -3.31 -3.55
CA ASP A 78 -1.90 -3.25 -5.01
C ASP A 78 -2.98 -2.26 -5.51
N GLY A 79 -3.34 -1.28 -4.69
CA GLY A 79 -4.29 -0.24 -5.04
C GLY A 79 -3.77 0.64 -6.15
N GLY A 80 -4.66 1.06 -7.05
CA GLY A 80 -4.34 1.95 -8.16
C GLY A 80 -5.59 2.59 -8.71
N PHE A 81 -5.39 3.58 -9.57
CA PHE A 81 -6.43 4.20 -10.38
C PHE A 81 -6.42 3.63 -11.79
N ASP A 82 -7.46 3.91 -12.56
CA ASP A 82 -7.45 3.67 -14.00
C ASP A 82 -6.68 4.81 -14.69
N PHE A 83 -5.52 4.46 -15.24
CA PHE A 83 -4.62 5.39 -15.93
C PHE A 83 -4.74 5.29 -17.46
N SER A 84 -5.80 4.68 -17.99
CA SER A 84 -5.94 4.46 -19.43
C SER A 84 -5.89 5.74 -20.27
N ILE A 85 -6.12 6.91 -19.68
CA ILE A 85 -6.13 8.21 -20.35
C ILE A 85 -4.75 8.89 -20.31
N ASP A 86 -3.97 8.72 -19.22
CA ASP A 86 -2.68 9.40 -19.06
C ASP A 86 -1.70 8.58 -18.20
N PHE A 87 -0.83 7.86 -18.86
CA PHE A 87 0.20 7.07 -18.19
C PHE A 87 1.38 7.91 -17.68
N ASN A 88 1.62 9.11 -18.27
CA ASN A 88 2.79 9.91 -17.93
C ASN A 88 2.70 10.57 -16.54
N HIS A 89 1.50 10.76 -16.01
CA HIS A 89 1.27 11.33 -14.69
C HIS A 89 0.97 10.29 -13.62
N GLN A 90 1.12 9.00 -13.93
CA GLN A 90 0.76 7.88 -13.07
C GLN A 90 1.43 7.95 -11.70
N GLU A 91 2.73 8.26 -11.64
CA GLU A 91 3.49 8.39 -10.40
C GLU A 91 2.91 9.49 -9.49
N ALA A 92 2.74 10.69 -10.03
CA ALA A 92 2.25 11.83 -9.25
C ALA A 92 0.81 11.62 -8.75
N VAL A 93 -0.10 11.17 -9.63
CA VAL A 93 -1.52 10.95 -9.31
C VAL A 93 -1.69 9.82 -8.28
N SER A 94 -0.86 8.78 -8.33
CA SER A 94 -0.93 7.67 -7.38
C SER A 94 -0.26 7.95 -6.04
N SER A 95 0.56 8.98 -5.90
CA SER A 95 1.40 9.25 -4.73
C SER A 95 0.63 9.26 -3.41
N LYS A 96 -0.52 9.92 -3.37
CA LYS A 96 -1.38 9.96 -2.18
C LYS A 96 -1.94 8.60 -1.82
N LEU A 97 -2.42 7.83 -2.81
CA LEU A 97 -2.95 6.49 -2.57
C LEU A 97 -1.87 5.54 -2.08
N ILE A 98 -0.68 5.60 -2.66
CA ILE A 98 0.48 4.79 -2.24
C ILE A 98 0.84 5.12 -0.79
N LEU A 99 0.94 6.40 -0.43
CA LEU A 99 1.21 6.80 0.94
C LEU A 99 0.12 6.33 1.91
N CYS A 100 -1.15 6.46 1.56
CA CYS A 100 -2.24 5.94 2.38
C CYS A 100 -2.13 4.42 2.60
N GLN A 101 -1.80 3.65 1.56
CA GLN A 101 -1.56 2.21 1.68
C GLN A 101 -0.39 1.89 2.63
N ILE A 102 0.70 2.65 2.55
CA ILE A 102 1.84 2.51 3.47
C ILE A 102 1.40 2.78 4.92
N ILE A 103 0.64 3.84 5.15
CA ILE A 103 0.18 4.21 6.50
C ILE A 103 -0.77 3.13 7.05
N PHE A 104 -1.69 2.61 6.24
CA PHE A 104 -2.56 1.49 6.64
C PHE A 104 -1.74 0.24 6.99
N ALA A 105 -0.72 -0.09 6.18
CA ALA A 105 0.16 -1.22 6.48
C ALA A 105 0.86 -1.04 7.83
N ILE A 106 1.47 0.12 8.08
CA ILE A 106 2.13 0.45 9.35
C ILE A 106 1.14 0.37 10.53
N ALA A 107 -0.12 0.74 10.31
CA ALA A 107 -1.15 0.77 11.36
C ALA A 107 -1.56 -0.63 11.85
N VAL A 108 -1.53 -1.63 10.97
CA VAL A 108 -2.05 -2.97 11.27
C VAL A 108 -0.95 -4.01 11.45
N GLN A 109 0.26 -3.74 10.96
CA GLN A 109 1.35 -4.70 10.93
C GLN A 109 1.96 -4.92 12.30
N LYS A 110 2.24 -6.16 12.64
CA LYS A 110 3.01 -6.51 13.83
C LYS A 110 4.51 -6.45 13.55
N LYS A 111 5.30 -6.33 14.61
CA LYS A 111 6.76 -6.43 14.54
C LYS A 111 7.18 -7.73 13.84
N HIS A 112 8.23 -7.67 13.04
CA HIS A 112 8.72 -8.73 12.16
C HIS A 112 7.78 -9.14 11.02
N GLY A 113 6.64 -8.45 10.87
CA GLY A 113 5.76 -8.65 9.71
C GLY A 113 6.39 -8.16 8.40
N ASN A 114 5.81 -8.59 7.27
CA ASN A 114 6.31 -8.26 5.95
C ASN A 114 5.27 -7.47 5.15
N PHE A 115 5.74 -6.60 4.26
CA PHE A 115 4.87 -5.76 3.43
C PHE A 115 5.28 -5.84 1.97
N LEU A 116 4.30 -5.97 1.10
CA LEU A 116 4.46 -5.91 -0.35
C LEU A 116 3.59 -4.80 -0.89
N ILE A 117 4.19 -3.86 -1.63
CA ILE A 117 3.45 -2.75 -2.22
C ILE A 117 3.85 -2.52 -3.67
N LYS A 118 2.84 -2.21 -4.50
CA LYS A 118 3.05 -1.78 -5.87
C LYS A 118 3.47 -0.31 -5.92
N PHE A 119 4.51 -0.05 -6.69
CA PHE A 119 4.93 1.28 -7.12
C PHE A 119 4.90 1.36 -8.65
N PHE A 120 4.83 2.57 -9.14
CA PHE A 120 5.08 2.91 -10.53
C PHE A 120 6.50 3.47 -10.68
N ASP A 121 6.68 4.54 -11.47
CA ASP A 121 7.95 5.24 -11.50
C ASP A 121 8.33 5.81 -10.13
N THR A 122 9.62 6.02 -9.92
CA THR A 122 10.16 6.48 -8.65
C THR A 122 11.15 7.63 -8.86
N PHE A 123 10.72 8.64 -9.65
CA PHE A 123 11.51 9.82 -10.00
C PHE A 123 11.19 11.03 -9.12
N THR A 124 9.97 11.10 -8.57
CA THR A 124 9.54 12.22 -7.74
C THR A 124 10.12 12.16 -6.33
N THR A 125 10.31 13.31 -5.70
CA THR A 125 10.73 13.41 -4.30
C THR A 125 9.79 12.62 -3.39
N ALA A 126 8.49 12.68 -3.61
CA ALA A 126 7.50 11.95 -2.82
C ALA A 126 7.70 10.43 -2.88
N SER A 127 7.97 9.87 -4.06
CA SER A 127 8.23 8.43 -4.21
C SER A 127 9.55 8.03 -3.52
N ILE A 128 10.59 8.84 -3.66
CA ILE A 128 11.89 8.62 -2.99
C ILE A 128 11.71 8.68 -1.47
N ASP A 129 10.96 9.63 -0.96
CA ASP A 129 10.68 9.79 0.47
C ASP A 129 9.86 8.61 1.02
N MET A 130 8.86 8.11 0.27
CA MET A 130 8.11 6.90 0.65
C MET A 130 9.02 5.68 0.74
N LEU A 131 9.92 5.50 -0.22
CA LEU A 131 10.90 4.42 -0.21
C LEU A 131 11.89 4.55 0.94
N TYR A 132 12.32 5.78 1.24
CA TYR A 132 13.18 6.05 2.38
C TYR A 132 12.46 5.74 3.70
N LEU A 133 11.19 6.15 3.85
CA LEU A 133 10.36 5.79 4.99
C LEU A 133 10.30 4.26 5.18
N LEU A 134 10.06 3.51 4.11
CA LEU A 134 10.04 2.05 4.17
C LEU A 134 11.40 1.49 4.60
N SER A 135 12.51 2.03 4.12
CA SER A 135 13.86 1.60 4.50
C SER A 135 14.20 1.86 5.97
N LEU A 136 13.58 2.86 6.59
CA LEU A 136 13.72 3.14 8.02
C LEU A 136 12.89 2.18 8.89
N LEU A 137 11.75 1.73 8.36
CA LEU A 137 10.77 0.94 9.11
C LEU A 137 10.96 -0.57 8.98
N TYR A 138 11.66 -1.04 7.95
CA TYR A 138 11.90 -2.46 7.71
C TYR A 138 13.42 -2.77 7.72
N GLU A 139 13.77 -4.01 8.01
CA GLU A 139 15.18 -4.43 7.99
C GLU A 139 15.71 -4.51 6.56
N ASP A 140 14.90 -5.09 5.68
CA ASP A 140 15.24 -5.27 4.28
C ASP A 140 14.16 -4.71 3.36
N VAL A 141 14.58 -4.01 2.31
CA VAL A 141 13.69 -3.49 1.26
C VAL A 141 14.27 -3.84 -0.11
N TYR A 142 13.47 -4.52 -0.93
CA TYR A 142 13.85 -4.99 -2.25
C TYR A 142 12.89 -4.50 -3.32
N PHE A 143 13.42 -4.19 -4.51
CA PHE A 143 12.61 -3.99 -5.71
C PHE A 143 12.48 -5.31 -6.48
N VAL A 144 11.27 -5.58 -6.95
CA VAL A 144 10.97 -6.78 -7.73
C VAL A 144 10.10 -6.40 -8.92
N LYS A 145 10.51 -6.80 -10.12
CA LYS A 145 9.67 -6.80 -11.32
C LYS A 145 9.30 -8.24 -11.64
N PRO A 146 8.05 -8.69 -11.35
CA PRO A 146 7.66 -10.07 -11.62
C PRO A 146 7.71 -10.39 -13.12
N ASN A 147 8.10 -11.61 -13.48
CA ASN A 147 8.11 -12.07 -14.87
C ASN A 147 6.72 -12.03 -15.53
N SER A 148 5.65 -12.02 -14.73
CA SER A 148 4.26 -11.87 -15.19
C SER A 148 3.88 -10.42 -15.52
N SER A 149 4.67 -9.44 -15.07
CA SER A 149 4.46 -8.03 -15.41
C SER A 149 5.01 -7.72 -16.81
N ARG A 150 4.29 -6.88 -17.56
CA ARG A 150 4.76 -6.45 -18.89
C ARG A 150 6.05 -5.64 -18.74
N TYR A 151 7.05 -5.93 -19.58
CA TYR A 151 8.33 -5.20 -19.55
C TYR A 151 8.17 -3.70 -19.81
N ALA A 152 7.20 -3.31 -20.64
CA ALA A 152 6.98 -1.93 -21.08
C ALA A 152 6.15 -1.08 -20.12
N ASN A 153 5.76 -1.57 -18.93
CA ASN A 153 5.07 -0.76 -17.93
C ASN A 153 6.01 -0.40 -16.78
N SER A 154 5.77 0.74 -16.14
CA SER A 154 6.53 1.22 -14.99
C SER A 154 6.23 0.47 -13.68
N GLU A 155 5.25 -0.45 -13.69
CA GLU A 155 4.83 -1.19 -12.50
C GLU A 155 5.97 -2.05 -11.93
N LYS A 156 6.28 -1.85 -10.68
CA LYS A 156 7.24 -2.63 -9.90
C LYS A 156 6.72 -2.83 -8.48
N TYR A 157 7.24 -3.82 -7.79
CA TYR A 157 6.84 -4.13 -6.42
C TYR A 157 8.00 -3.89 -5.47
N VAL A 158 7.68 -3.32 -4.30
CA VAL A 158 8.61 -3.14 -3.20
C VAL A 158 8.27 -4.17 -2.13
N VAL A 159 9.22 -5.04 -1.82
CA VAL A 159 9.13 -6.08 -0.79
C VAL A 159 9.88 -5.60 0.44
N CYS A 160 9.16 -5.41 1.53
CA CYS A 160 9.71 -4.98 2.81
C CYS A 160 9.61 -6.13 3.81
N LYS A 161 10.73 -6.48 4.46
CA LYS A 161 10.80 -7.59 5.40
C LYS A 161 11.17 -7.11 6.79
N ASN A 162 10.62 -7.78 7.79
CA ASN A 162 10.94 -7.60 9.20
C ASN A 162 10.67 -6.17 9.69
N PHE A 163 9.37 -5.83 9.85
CA PHE A 163 8.95 -4.55 10.41
C PHE A 163 9.54 -4.32 11.81
N ARG A 164 10.16 -3.17 12.04
CA ARG A 164 10.99 -2.91 13.23
C ARG A 164 10.22 -2.43 14.44
N MET A 165 9.04 -1.82 14.25
CA MET A 165 8.36 -1.12 15.34
C MET A 165 7.51 -2.05 16.21
N ASP A 166 7.61 -1.88 17.53
CA ASP A 166 6.69 -2.48 18.50
C ASP A 166 5.38 -1.70 18.64
N ASN A 167 5.44 -0.37 18.42
CA ASN A 167 4.28 0.51 18.41
C ASN A 167 4.47 1.61 17.38
N SER A 168 3.56 1.69 16.42
CA SER A 168 3.57 2.67 15.34
C SER A 168 2.61 3.84 15.53
N GLU A 169 1.89 3.91 16.66
CA GLU A 169 0.79 4.85 16.86
C GLU A 169 1.23 6.32 16.75
N GLU A 170 2.35 6.69 17.40
CA GLU A 170 2.87 8.06 17.33
C GLU A 170 3.26 8.46 15.90
N LEU A 171 3.87 7.52 15.17
CA LEU A 171 4.23 7.74 13.77
C LEU A 171 2.99 7.96 12.90
N ILE A 172 1.97 7.11 13.06
CA ILE A 172 0.71 7.20 12.29
C ILE A 172 0.01 8.53 12.55
N ASN A 173 -0.02 8.99 13.79
CA ASN A 173 -0.64 10.27 14.15
C ASN A 173 -0.03 11.46 13.39
N LYS A 174 1.28 11.43 13.11
CA LYS A 174 1.96 12.45 12.31
C LYS A 174 1.46 12.50 10.86
N PHE A 175 0.92 11.41 10.34
CA PHE A 175 0.37 11.33 8.99
C PHE A 175 -1.12 11.63 8.88
N TYR A 176 -1.85 11.85 9.97
CA TYR A 176 -3.28 12.20 9.91
C TYR A 176 -3.59 13.39 8.98
N PRO A 177 -2.77 14.45 8.90
CA PRO A 177 -3.02 15.57 7.98
C PRO A 177 -3.12 15.16 6.50
N VAL A 178 -2.47 14.09 6.08
CA VAL A 178 -2.54 13.55 4.70
C VAL A 178 -3.97 13.19 4.31
N PHE A 179 -4.78 12.76 5.29
CA PHE A 179 -6.16 12.32 5.08
C PHE A 179 -7.18 13.47 5.11
N ASN A 180 -6.82 14.64 5.65
CA ASN A 180 -7.74 15.78 5.79
C ASN A 180 -8.07 16.46 4.47
N ASN A 181 -7.29 16.21 3.43
CA ASN A 181 -7.49 16.80 2.12
C ASN A 181 -8.35 15.86 1.26
N HIS A 182 -9.63 16.20 1.10
CA HIS A 182 -10.62 15.36 0.41
C HIS A 182 -10.42 15.24 -1.11
N SER A 183 -9.52 16.03 -1.69
CA SER A 183 -9.23 15.92 -3.13
C SER A 183 -8.41 14.67 -3.43
N VAL A 184 -8.90 13.83 -4.32
CA VAL A 184 -8.19 12.65 -4.84
C VAL A 184 -6.94 13.07 -5.61
N ASN A 185 -6.96 14.27 -6.21
CA ASN A 185 -5.92 14.80 -7.09
C ASN A 185 -4.86 15.65 -6.35
N VAL A 186 -4.75 15.55 -5.04
CA VAL A 186 -3.66 16.22 -4.33
C VAL A 186 -2.40 15.37 -4.45
N ASN A 187 -1.48 15.85 -5.25
CA ASN A 187 -0.15 15.26 -5.33
C ASN A 187 0.63 15.59 -4.06
N ILE A 188 1.26 14.59 -3.47
CA ILE A 188 2.20 14.79 -2.37
C ILE A 188 3.53 15.16 -3.01
N SER A 189 4.08 16.32 -2.60
CA SER A 189 5.37 16.79 -3.13
C SER A 189 6.55 16.25 -2.33
N GLU A 190 6.40 16.13 -1.01
CA GLU A 190 7.43 15.68 -0.09
C GLU A 190 6.79 15.10 1.19
N ILE A 191 7.48 14.25 1.89
CA ILE A 191 7.05 13.63 3.15
C ILE A 191 7.90 14.14 4.31
N PHE A 192 9.18 14.34 4.08
CA PHE A 192 10.11 14.82 5.09
C PHE A 192 10.44 16.29 4.89
N THR A 193 10.58 17.01 6.00
CA THR A 193 11.09 18.39 6.01
C THR A 193 12.60 18.46 5.78
N MET A 194 13.31 17.36 6.00
CA MET A 194 14.73 17.22 5.72
C MET A 194 14.93 16.41 4.44
N ARG A 195 15.93 16.80 3.65
CA ARG A 195 16.25 16.05 2.42
C ARG A 195 16.65 14.62 2.74
N THR A 196 16.11 13.70 1.97
CA THR A 196 16.53 12.30 1.93
C THR A 196 18.04 12.22 1.64
N PRO A 197 18.82 11.37 2.35
CA PRO A 197 20.26 11.28 2.19
C PRO A 197 20.68 10.98 0.74
N TYR A 198 21.71 11.67 0.27
CA TYR A 198 22.23 11.51 -1.10
C TYR A 198 22.57 10.07 -1.47
N LEU A 199 23.15 9.32 -0.54
CA LEU A 199 23.46 7.90 -0.76
C LEU A 199 22.21 7.06 -1.06
N PHE A 200 21.08 7.39 -0.43
CA PHE A 200 19.82 6.72 -0.72
C PHE A 200 19.27 7.13 -2.07
N ILE A 201 19.31 8.43 -2.41
CA ILE A 201 18.87 8.95 -3.71
C ILE A 201 19.64 8.25 -4.84
N ASN A 202 20.97 8.23 -4.78
CA ASN A 202 21.82 7.56 -5.75
C ASN A 202 21.45 6.08 -5.93
N LYS A 203 21.12 5.39 -4.82
CA LYS A 203 20.66 4.00 -4.88
C LYS A 203 19.35 3.85 -5.64
N ILE A 204 18.40 4.78 -5.47
CA ILE A 204 17.14 4.77 -6.23
C ILE A 204 17.40 5.10 -7.72
N GLU A 205 18.30 6.02 -8.02
CA GLU A 205 18.71 6.33 -9.41
C GLU A 205 19.31 5.10 -10.10
N GLU A 206 20.18 4.34 -9.44
CA GLU A 206 20.72 3.07 -9.93
C GLU A 206 19.59 2.06 -10.22
N ILE A 207 18.63 1.93 -9.33
CA ILE A 207 17.46 1.06 -9.50
C ILE A 207 16.60 1.52 -10.67
N ASN A 208 16.36 2.82 -10.81
CA ASN A 208 15.61 3.38 -11.93
C ASN A 208 16.33 3.14 -13.26
N ALA A 209 17.67 3.17 -13.30
CA ALA A 209 18.44 2.84 -14.51
C ALA A 209 18.30 1.37 -14.94
N ILE A 210 17.93 0.47 -14.01
CA ILE A 210 17.72 -0.96 -14.31
C ILE A 210 16.27 -1.24 -14.74
N TYR A 211 15.30 -0.55 -14.14
CA TYR A 211 13.88 -0.86 -14.27
C TYR A 211 13.04 0.23 -14.96
N GLY A 212 13.66 1.37 -15.31
CA GLY A 212 13.01 2.52 -15.95
C GLY A 212 12.94 2.46 -17.46
#